data_8dabcccd261f8216cff1da62d393ea9a
#
_entry.id   8dabcccd261f8216cff1da62d393ea9a
#
_cell.length_a   1.000
_cell.length_b   1.000
_cell.length_c   1.000
_cell.angle_alpha   90.00
_cell.angle_beta   90.00
_cell.angle_gamma   90.00
#
_symmetry.space_group_name_H-M   'P 1'
#
loop_
_entity.id
_entity.type
_entity.pdbx_description
1 polymer ?
#
loop_
_entity_poly.entity_id
_entity_poly.type
_entity_poly.pdbx_seq_one_letter_code
_entity_poly.pdbx_strand_id
1 'polypeptide(L)'
;DNGNGLNSMAIPYVDVYTNVARPQLTVKEVLEKVKTDLLAAKGLMKGLEVFKGLMESSDPQYNRGQRMNYYAVTALLARVYLYGNERELALAQAKEIIGEVNGENPTSYELANSSATSGNPMFSSELIFTLDVQKLKDLSEVYFTENSNSVSSILSMSSSGKANIFNSGGLESDFRSSWMTLGTDGDSYVLGKYKDM
;
A
#
# COMPACT_ATOMS: atom_id res chain seq x y z
N ASP A 1 -9.74 -18.59 -13.70
CA ASP A 1 -10.49 -17.62 -14.50
C ASP A 1 -10.25 -17.93 -15.97
N ASN A 2 -11.29 -18.34 -16.70
CA ASN A 2 -11.19 -18.91 -18.04
C ASN A 2 -10.86 -17.89 -19.15
N GLY A 3 -10.08 -16.86 -18.87
CA GLY A 3 -9.64 -15.88 -19.87
C GLY A 3 -10.71 -14.91 -20.41
N ASN A 4 -11.97 -15.11 -20.05
CA ASN A 4 -13.07 -14.27 -20.50
C ASN A 4 -13.11 -12.88 -19.80
N GLY A 5 -12.51 -12.76 -18.62
CA GLY A 5 -12.50 -11.51 -17.86
C GLY A 5 -11.85 -10.33 -18.59
N LEU A 6 -10.75 -10.58 -19.32
CA LEU A 6 -10.04 -9.52 -20.07
C LEU A 6 -10.82 -9.00 -21.28
N ASN A 7 -11.69 -9.81 -21.84
CA ASN A 7 -12.53 -9.43 -22.99
C ASN A 7 -13.89 -8.86 -22.57
N SER A 8 -14.20 -8.86 -21.27
CA SER A 8 -15.42 -8.26 -20.77
C SER A 8 -15.40 -6.74 -20.92
N MET A 9 -16.56 -6.15 -21.18
CA MET A 9 -16.71 -4.69 -21.22
C MET A 9 -16.41 -4.11 -19.82
N ALA A 10 -15.63 -3.05 -19.80
CA ALA A 10 -15.23 -2.36 -18.59
C ALA A 10 -15.79 -0.94 -18.54
N ILE A 11 -14.94 0.05 -18.58
CA ILE A 11 -15.28 1.46 -18.44
C ILE A 11 -14.93 2.24 -19.72
N PRO A 12 -15.60 3.37 -19.99
CA PRO A 12 -15.09 4.30 -20.99
C PRO A 12 -13.77 4.92 -20.48
N TYR A 13 -12.77 4.99 -21.35
CA TYR A 13 -11.52 5.68 -21.05
C TYR A 13 -11.61 7.12 -21.53
N VAL A 14 -11.63 8.06 -20.58
CA VAL A 14 -11.76 9.49 -20.85
C VAL A 14 -10.41 10.17 -20.68
N ASP A 15 -9.78 10.51 -21.78
CA ASP A 15 -8.45 11.13 -21.88
C ASP A 15 -8.49 12.64 -22.12
N VAL A 16 -9.66 13.17 -22.50
CA VAL A 16 -9.85 14.59 -22.79
C VAL A 16 -11.15 15.06 -22.18
N TYR A 17 -11.14 16.26 -21.58
CA TYR A 17 -12.34 16.89 -21.09
C TYR A 17 -13.29 17.24 -22.26
N THR A 18 -14.43 16.57 -22.32
CA THR A 18 -15.40 16.71 -23.41
C THR A 18 -16.79 16.27 -22.93
N ASN A 19 -17.83 16.82 -23.56
CA ASN A 19 -19.22 16.39 -23.39
C ASN A 19 -19.62 15.26 -24.35
N VAL A 20 -18.70 14.76 -25.17
CA VAL A 20 -18.96 13.67 -26.11
C VAL A 20 -18.85 12.33 -25.36
N ALA A 21 -19.92 11.52 -25.46
CA ALA A 21 -19.92 10.19 -24.86
C ALA A 21 -18.81 9.31 -25.47
N ARG A 22 -18.07 8.61 -24.61
CA ARG A 22 -17.05 7.66 -25.01
C ARG A 22 -17.60 6.23 -24.93
N PRO A 23 -17.27 5.35 -25.87
CA PRO A 23 -17.66 3.95 -25.78
C PRO A 23 -16.94 3.26 -24.63
N GLN A 24 -17.59 2.24 -24.06
CA GLN A 24 -16.90 1.33 -23.14
C GLN A 24 -15.81 0.55 -23.88
N LEU A 25 -14.70 0.37 -23.22
CA LEU A 25 -13.60 -0.48 -23.66
C LEU A 25 -13.66 -1.83 -22.94
N THR A 26 -12.98 -2.82 -23.46
CA THR A 26 -12.75 -4.07 -22.76
C THR A 26 -11.74 -3.86 -21.62
N VAL A 27 -11.74 -4.77 -20.64
CA VAL A 27 -10.72 -4.76 -19.55
C VAL A 27 -9.32 -4.74 -20.13
N LYS A 28 -9.06 -5.54 -21.15
CA LYS A 28 -7.74 -5.59 -21.81
C LYS A 28 -7.36 -4.22 -22.42
N GLU A 29 -8.26 -3.59 -23.15
CA GLU A 29 -7.98 -2.28 -23.76
C GLU A 29 -7.73 -1.20 -22.72
N VAL A 30 -8.48 -1.21 -21.60
CA VAL A 30 -8.24 -0.28 -20.48
C VAL A 30 -6.87 -0.54 -19.87
N LEU A 31 -6.50 -1.80 -19.60
CA LEU A 31 -5.18 -2.14 -19.06
C LEU A 31 -4.04 -1.70 -19.96
N GLU A 32 -4.17 -1.84 -21.29
CA GLU A 32 -3.15 -1.38 -22.24
C GLU A 32 -2.97 0.14 -22.18
N LYS A 33 -4.06 0.90 -22.08
CA LYS A 33 -3.98 2.35 -21.91
C LYS A 33 -3.32 2.74 -20.57
N VAL A 34 -3.74 2.10 -19.48
CA VAL A 34 -3.14 2.34 -18.15
C VAL A 34 -1.64 2.02 -18.16
N LYS A 35 -1.22 0.91 -18.78
CA LYS A 35 0.20 0.58 -18.93
C LYS A 35 0.96 1.65 -19.72
N THR A 36 0.38 2.12 -20.82
CA THR A 36 0.96 3.18 -21.65
C THR A 36 1.17 4.46 -20.84
N ASP A 37 0.17 4.89 -20.09
CA ASP A 37 0.24 6.10 -19.26
C ASP A 37 1.27 5.95 -18.14
N LEU A 38 1.30 4.79 -17.47
CA LEU A 38 2.26 4.52 -16.40
C LEU A 38 3.71 4.44 -16.91
N LEU A 39 3.93 3.85 -18.07
CA LEU A 39 5.27 3.80 -18.69
C LEU A 39 5.73 5.20 -19.09
N ALA A 40 4.86 6.01 -19.65
CA ALA A 40 5.15 7.41 -19.95
C ALA A 40 5.48 8.20 -18.68
N ALA A 41 4.66 8.06 -17.63
CA ALA A 41 4.89 8.70 -16.33
C ALA A 41 6.23 8.25 -15.71
N LYS A 42 6.53 6.95 -15.75
CA LYS A 42 7.81 6.40 -15.27
C LYS A 42 8.99 7.01 -16.02
N GLY A 43 8.88 7.12 -17.34
CA GLY A 43 9.91 7.73 -18.19
C GLY A 43 10.17 9.21 -17.85
N LEU A 44 9.10 9.98 -17.59
CA LEU A 44 9.20 11.39 -17.18
C LEU A 44 9.79 11.59 -15.78
N MET A 45 9.63 10.59 -14.90
CA MET A 45 10.15 10.62 -13.53
C MET A 45 11.55 10.02 -13.39
N LYS A 46 12.14 9.51 -14.47
CA LYS A 46 13.49 8.96 -14.45
C LYS A 46 14.49 10.05 -14.06
N GLY A 47 15.35 9.76 -13.08
CA GLY A 47 16.29 10.72 -12.50
C GLY A 47 15.70 11.55 -11.36
N LEU A 48 14.42 11.31 -11.00
CA LEU A 48 13.76 11.91 -9.83
C LEU A 48 13.44 10.84 -8.78
N GLU A 49 14.27 9.82 -8.70
CA GLU A 49 14.13 8.74 -7.72
C GLU A 49 14.21 9.33 -6.31
N VAL A 50 13.24 8.99 -5.49
CA VAL A 50 13.19 9.47 -4.12
C VAL A 50 14.16 8.66 -3.28
N PHE A 51 15.20 9.30 -2.84
CA PHE A 51 16.04 8.75 -1.80
C PHE A 51 15.40 8.96 -0.43
N LYS A 52 15.40 7.93 0.39
CA LYS A 52 15.08 8.05 1.80
C LYS A 52 16.19 8.83 2.50
N GLY A 53 16.04 10.11 2.53
CA GLY A 53 16.83 11.02 3.34
C GLY A 53 15.91 12.08 3.94
N LEU A 54 16.27 12.63 5.07
CA LEU A 54 15.67 13.85 5.57
C LEU A 54 16.08 14.96 4.58
N MET A 55 15.20 15.21 3.62
CA MET A 55 15.37 16.33 2.71
C MET A 55 14.94 17.60 3.42
N GLU A 56 15.69 18.67 3.22
CA GLU A 56 15.30 19.97 3.74
C GLU A 56 14.03 20.47 3.03
N SER A 57 13.23 21.26 3.75
CA SER A 57 11.96 21.77 3.22
C SER A 57 12.11 22.66 1.97
N SER A 58 13.31 23.13 1.69
CA SER A 58 13.68 23.88 0.47
C SER A 58 13.92 22.98 -0.74
N ASP A 59 14.09 21.66 -0.55
CA ASP A 59 14.31 20.74 -1.65
C ASP A 59 13.00 20.51 -2.43
N PRO A 60 13.00 20.64 -3.77
CA PRO A 60 11.82 20.32 -4.59
C PRO A 60 11.30 18.89 -4.42
N GLN A 61 12.12 17.98 -3.90
CA GLN A 61 11.76 16.60 -3.61
C GLN A 61 11.30 16.37 -2.15
N TYR A 62 11.25 17.43 -1.35
CA TYR A 62 10.73 17.34 0.02
C TYR A 62 9.31 16.78 0.03
N ASN A 63 9.04 15.86 0.96
CA ASN A 63 7.76 15.13 1.06
C ASN A 63 7.36 14.37 -0.22
N ARG A 64 8.31 13.96 -1.03
CA ARG A 64 8.02 13.23 -2.28
C ARG A 64 7.31 11.91 -2.04
N GLY A 65 7.49 11.29 -0.87
CA GLY A 65 6.74 10.10 -0.44
C GLY A 65 5.23 10.34 -0.30
N GLN A 66 4.80 11.58 -0.11
CA GLN A 66 3.39 11.99 -0.06
C GLN A 66 2.81 12.37 -1.43
N ARG A 67 3.60 12.22 -2.48
CA ARG A 67 3.21 12.49 -3.87
C ARG A 67 3.53 11.28 -4.72
N MET A 68 2.84 11.14 -5.85
CA MET A 68 3.19 10.14 -6.83
C MET A 68 4.65 10.33 -7.24
N ASN A 69 5.46 9.30 -7.05
CA ASN A 69 6.90 9.29 -7.30
C ASN A 69 7.28 8.13 -8.21
N TYR A 70 8.54 8.06 -8.62
CA TYR A 70 9.04 7.02 -9.53
C TYR A 70 8.73 5.61 -9.05
N TYR A 71 8.99 5.31 -7.77
CA TYR A 71 8.75 3.99 -7.20
C TYR A 71 7.27 3.68 -7.00
N ALA A 72 6.44 4.69 -6.71
CA ALA A 72 4.99 4.54 -6.65
C ALA A 72 4.40 4.18 -8.01
N VAL A 73 4.87 4.82 -9.08
CA VAL A 73 4.49 4.48 -10.46
C VAL A 73 4.97 3.07 -10.82
N THR A 74 6.20 2.71 -10.44
CA THR A 74 6.77 1.37 -10.68
C THR A 74 5.98 0.29 -9.93
N ALA A 75 5.60 0.54 -8.67
CA ALA A 75 4.77 -0.37 -7.88
C ALA A 75 3.37 -0.54 -8.48
N LEU A 76 2.76 0.56 -8.92
CA LEU A 76 1.46 0.52 -9.59
C LEU A 76 1.54 -0.25 -10.92
N LEU A 77 2.60 -0.05 -11.69
CA LEU A 77 2.85 -0.79 -12.92
C LEU A 77 3.01 -2.29 -12.67
N ALA A 78 3.73 -2.69 -11.60
CA ALA A 78 3.82 -4.09 -11.19
C ALA A 78 2.44 -4.70 -10.90
N ARG A 79 1.57 -3.97 -10.19
CA ARG A 79 0.20 -4.40 -9.91
C ARG A 79 -0.64 -4.54 -11.18
N VAL A 80 -0.52 -3.60 -12.12
CA VAL A 80 -1.26 -3.64 -13.39
C VAL A 80 -0.83 -4.84 -14.23
N TYR A 81 0.47 -5.12 -14.31
CA TYR A 81 1.00 -6.31 -14.99
C TYR A 81 0.51 -7.60 -14.33
N LEU A 82 0.51 -7.66 -13.00
CA LEU A 82 0.03 -8.83 -12.26
C LEU A 82 -1.46 -9.06 -12.51
N TYR A 83 -2.27 -7.99 -12.51
CA TYR A 83 -3.69 -8.05 -12.84
C TYR A 83 -3.93 -8.53 -14.28
N GLY A 84 -3.11 -8.10 -15.22
CA GLY A 84 -3.10 -8.56 -16.62
C GLY A 84 -2.52 -9.97 -16.83
N ASN A 85 -2.10 -10.67 -15.76
CA ASN A 85 -1.41 -11.96 -15.77
C ASN A 85 -0.03 -11.93 -16.49
N GLU A 86 0.60 -10.78 -16.59
CA GLU A 86 1.93 -10.55 -17.15
C GLU A 86 3.00 -10.66 -16.05
N ARG A 87 3.13 -11.86 -15.48
CA ARG A 87 3.87 -12.10 -14.23
C ARG A 87 5.34 -11.74 -14.29
N GLU A 88 6.01 -11.99 -15.42
CA GLU A 88 7.43 -11.68 -15.57
C GLU A 88 7.68 -10.17 -15.59
N LEU A 89 6.81 -9.42 -16.25
CA LEU A 89 6.88 -7.96 -16.25
C LEU A 89 6.57 -7.39 -14.86
N ALA A 90 5.59 -7.96 -14.16
CA ALA A 90 5.29 -7.59 -12.77
C ALA A 90 6.50 -7.84 -11.86
N LEU A 91 7.14 -9.01 -11.98
CA LEU A 91 8.34 -9.35 -11.22
C LEU A 91 9.50 -8.40 -11.51
N ALA A 92 9.72 -8.03 -12.76
CA ALA A 92 10.76 -7.08 -13.14
C ALA A 92 10.57 -5.71 -12.46
N GLN A 93 9.32 -5.20 -12.43
CA GLN A 93 9.01 -3.94 -11.74
C GLN A 93 9.18 -4.07 -10.21
N ALA A 94 8.76 -5.19 -9.63
CA ALA A 94 8.92 -5.42 -8.18
C ALA A 94 10.40 -5.49 -7.80
N LYS A 95 11.22 -6.21 -8.55
CA LYS A 95 12.68 -6.32 -8.34
C LYS A 95 13.40 -4.97 -8.41
N GLU A 96 12.94 -4.09 -9.28
CA GLU A 96 13.48 -2.74 -9.37
C GLU A 96 13.26 -1.93 -8.08
N ILE A 97 12.14 -2.16 -7.38
CA ILE A 97 11.84 -1.48 -6.11
C ILE A 97 12.64 -2.07 -4.96
N ILE A 98 12.71 -3.39 -4.86
CA ILE A 98 13.41 -4.06 -3.75
C ILE A 98 14.94 -4.14 -3.96
N GLY A 99 15.43 -3.70 -5.10
CA GLY A 99 16.86 -3.62 -5.37
C GLY A 99 17.55 -4.92 -5.73
N GLU A 100 16.83 -5.93 -6.18
CA GLU A 100 17.44 -7.18 -6.65
C GLU A 100 18.12 -7.07 -8.04
N VAL A 101 18.03 -5.91 -8.65
CA VAL A 101 18.71 -5.66 -9.94
C VAL A 101 20.13 -5.24 -9.61
N ASN A 102 21.08 -6.15 -9.77
CA ASN A 102 22.53 -6.03 -9.53
C ASN A 102 23.01 -6.24 -8.07
N GLY A 103 22.19 -6.74 -7.15
CA GLY A 103 22.64 -7.07 -5.80
C GLY A 103 22.84 -5.85 -4.86
N GLU A 104 22.48 -4.68 -5.32
CA GLU A 104 22.43 -3.47 -4.51
C GLU A 104 20.99 -3.08 -4.25
N ASN A 105 20.68 -2.63 -3.03
CA ASN A 105 19.36 -2.06 -2.72
C ASN A 105 19.38 -0.54 -2.91
N PRO A 106 19.09 -0.03 -4.11
CA PRO A 106 19.18 1.40 -4.39
C PRO A 106 18.08 2.22 -3.71
N THR A 107 17.03 1.56 -3.20
CA THR A 107 15.83 2.24 -2.74
C THR A 107 15.75 2.41 -1.24
N SER A 108 16.57 1.67 -0.49
CA SER A 108 16.52 1.65 0.99
C SER A 108 15.14 1.35 1.58
N TYR A 109 14.25 0.69 0.82
CA TYR A 109 13.00 0.15 1.35
C TYR A 109 13.30 -1.15 2.08
N GLU A 110 12.94 -1.22 3.35
CA GLU A 110 13.17 -2.37 4.20
C GLU A 110 11.88 -2.77 4.89
N LEU A 111 11.66 -4.09 5.00
CA LEU A 111 10.56 -4.61 5.79
C LEU A 111 10.78 -4.27 7.27
N ALA A 112 9.76 -3.75 7.91
CA ALA A 112 9.81 -3.48 9.33
C ALA A 112 9.93 -4.79 10.12
N ASN A 113 10.67 -4.73 11.19
CA ASN A 113 10.82 -5.83 12.15
C ASN A 113 10.09 -5.50 13.46
N SER A 114 10.11 -6.43 14.40
CA SER A 114 9.44 -6.28 15.69
C SER A 114 9.90 -5.08 16.51
N SER A 115 11.16 -4.64 16.34
CA SER A 115 11.69 -3.47 17.05
C SER A 115 11.19 -2.14 16.49
N ALA A 116 10.74 -2.10 15.24
CA ALA A 116 10.27 -0.87 14.61
C ALA A 116 8.94 -0.37 15.20
N THR A 117 8.18 -1.25 15.87
CA THR A 117 6.84 -0.96 16.35
C THR A 117 6.80 0.14 17.41
N SER A 118 7.82 0.20 18.27
CA SER A 118 7.87 1.17 19.38
C SER A 118 8.32 2.58 18.99
N GLY A 119 9.00 2.72 17.84
CA GLY A 119 9.53 4.01 17.41
C GLY A 119 8.91 4.56 16.13
N ASN A 120 8.28 3.70 15.35
CA ASN A 120 7.73 4.06 14.04
C ASN A 120 6.51 3.18 13.69
N PRO A 121 5.34 3.40 14.31
CA PRO A 121 4.16 2.59 14.07
C PRO A 121 3.63 2.68 12.63
N MET A 122 4.03 3.70 11.87
CA MET A 122 3.70 3.85 10.45
C MET A 122 4.57 2.98 9.54
N PHE A 123 5.66 2.40 10.05
CA PHE A 123 6.62 1.65 9.24
C PHE A 123 7.08 2.40 7.98
N SER A 124 7.54 3.63 8.19
CA SER A 124 7.94 4.52 7.09
C SER A 124 9.00 3.89 6.17
N SER A 125 9.74 2.87 6.66
CA SER A 125 10.70 2.12 5.86
C SER A 125 10.07 1.27 4.76
N GLU A 126 8.81 0.90 4.89
CA GLU A 126 8.06 0.12 3.89
C GLU A 126 7.22 1.01 2.95
N LEU A 127 7.01 2.28 3.31
CA LEU A 127 6.09 3.16 2.59
C LEU A 127 6.74 3.72 1.33
N ILE A 128 6.24 3.30 0.17
CA ILE A 128 6.63 3.82 -1.13
C ILE A 128 5.88 5.12 -1.43
N PHE A 129 4.60 5.15 -1.07
CA PHE A 129 3.70 6.27 -1.24
C PHE A 129 2.67 6.27 -0.12
N THR A 130 2.41 7.43 0.46
CA THR A 130 1.38 7.62 1.47
C THR A 130 0.69 8.97 1.29
N LEU A 131 -0.53 9.07 1.76
CA LEU A 131 -1.25 10.33 1.82
C LEU A 131 -1.08 10.94 3.21
N ASP A 132 -0.90 12.24 3.25
CA ASP A 132 -0.98 12.99 4.50
C ASP A 132 -2.45 13.14 4.90
N VAL A 133 -2.84 12.47 5.97
CA VAL A 133 -4.20 12.51 6.51
C VAL A 133 -4.18 13.23 7.85
N GLN A 134 -4.48 14.51 7.85
CA GLN A 134 -4.42 15.38 9.03
C GLN A 134 -5.21 14.87 10.25
N LYS A 135 -6.28 14.12 10.01
CA LYS A 135 -7.14 13.54 11.07
C LYS A 135 -6.88 12.05 11.30
N LEU A 136 -5.73 11.53 10.88
CA LEU A 136 -5.44 10.10 11.02
C LEU A 136 -5.48 9.66 12.48
N LYS A 137 -4.95 10.49 13.39
CA LYS A 137 -4.96 10.23 14.82
C LYS A 137 -6.40 10.14 15.36
N ASP A 138 -7.23 11.14 15.08
CA ASP A 138 -8.64 11.17 15.52
C ASP A 138 -9.40 9.93 15.01
N LEU A 139 -9.16 9.56 13.74
CA LEU A 139 -9.78 8.36 13.15
C LEU A 139 -9.26 7.07 13.78
N SER A 140 -7.97 6.98 14.08
CA SER A 140 -7.40 5.80 14.74
C SER A 140 -7.93 5.65 16.17
N GLU A 141 -8.09 6.73 16.90
CA GLU A 141 -8.68 6.74 18.23
C GLU A 141 -10.13 6.25 18.23
N VAL A 142 -10.91 6.61 17.21
CA VAL A 142 -12.32 6.18 17.10
C VAL A 142 -12.45 4.68 16.86
N TYR A 143 -11.58 4.12 16.02
CA TYR A 143 -11.75 2.73 15.54
C TYR A 143 -10.85 1.71 16.25
N PHE A 144 -9.72 2.13 16.81
CA PHE A 144 -8.69 1.22 17.30
C PHE A 144 -8.33 1.43 18.77
N THR A 145 -8.83 2.48 19.41
CA THR A 145 -8.53 2.74 20.83
C THR A 145 -9.77 2.53 21.67
N GLU A 146 -9.64 1.71 22.71
CA GLU A 146 -10.68 1.60 23.74
C GLU A 146 -10.77 2.90 24.52
N ASN A 147 -11.81 3.64 24.24
CA ASN A 147 -12.13 4.81 25.02
C ASN A 147 -13.54 4.63 25.60
N SER A 148 -13.70 5.03 26.85
CA SER A 148 -14.88 4.77 27.67
C SER A 148 -16.22 5.27 27.08
N ASN A 149 -16.17 6.05 26.01
CA ASN A 149 -17.34 6.72 25.45
C ASN A 149 -17.83 6.13 24.10
N SER A 150 -17.16 5.12 23.52
CA SER A 150 -17.46 4.67 22.16
C SER A 150 -17.24 3.16 21.91
N VAL A 151 -17.57 2.32 22.89
CA VAL A 151 -17.37 0.86 22.80
C VAL A 151 -18.03 0.22 21.55
N SER A 152 -19.06 0.84 21.00
CA SER A 152 -19.80 0.32 19.84
C SER A 152 -19.13 0.54 18.48
N SER A 153 -18.08 1.34 18.42
CA SER A 153 -17.39 1.69 17.15
C SER A 153 -16.04 1.04 16.99
N ILE A 154 -15.53 0.35 18.02
CA ILE A 154 -14.20 -0.24 18.00
C ILE A 154 -14.17 -1.47 17.11
N LEU A 155 -13.21 -1.52 16.21
CA LEU A 155 -12.94 -2.70 15.42
C LEU A 155 -12.20 -3.73 16.27
N SER A 156 -12.91 -4.77 16.67
CA SER A 156 -12.39 -5.85 17.49
C SER A 156 -12.43 -7.20 16.75
N MET A 157 -11.62 -8.13 17.21
CA MET A 157 -11.49 -9.48 16.70
C MET A 157 -11.69 -10.48 17.82
N SER A 158 -12.42 -11.56 17.57
CA SER A 158 -12.56 -12.65 18.55
C SER A 158 -11.25 -13.41 18.74
N SER A 159 -11.11 -14.11 19.88
CA SER A 159 -9.97 -14.98 20.16
C SER A 159 -9.74 -16.03 19.07
N SER A 160 -10.83 -16.61 18.54
CA SER A 160 -10.76 -17.55 17.42
C SER A 160 -10.32 -16.88 16.11
N GLY A 161 -10.75 -15.65 15.84
CA GLY A 161 -10.31 -14.86 14.70
C GLY A 161 -8.83 -14.56 14.74
N LYS A 162 -8.31 -14.16 15.91
CA LYS A 162 -6.87 -13.96 16.12
C LYS A 162 -6.08 -15.25 15.88
N ALA A 163 -6.52 -16.37 16.46
CA ALA A 163 -5.88 -17.66 16.27
C ALA A 163 -5.87 -18.10 14.80
N ASN A 164 -6.98 -17.91 14.09
CA ASN A 164 -7.06 -18.26 12.66
C ASN A 164 -6.14 -17.42 11.77
N ILE A 165 -5.89 -16.16 12.12
CA ILE A 165 -5.03 -15.28 11.31
C ILE A 165 -3.55 -15.52 11.64
N PHE A 166 -3.19 -15.60 12.92
CA PHE A 166 -1.78 -15.59 13.33
C PHE A 166 -1.20 -16.96 13.67
N ASN A 167 -2.04 -17.96 13.99
CA ASN A 167 -1.58 -19.29 14.41
C ASN A 167 -1.84 -20.37 13.33
N SER A 168 -2.56 -20.06 12.26
CA SER A 168 -2.80 -21.02 11.19
C SER A 168 -1.59 -21.10 10.26
N GLY A 169 -1.16 -22.31 9.91
CA GLY A 169 -0.11 -22.53 8.92
C GLY A 169 1.32 -22.24 9.37
N GLY A 170 1.62 -22.28 10.68
CA GLY A 170 2.98 -22.08 11.19
C GLY A 170 3.39 -20.61 11.32
N LEU A 171 2.44 -19.70 11.35
CA LEU A 171 2.67 -18.26 11.56
C LEU A 171 2.82 -17.88 13.05
N GLU A 172 3.15 -18.82 13.91
CA GLU A 172 3.36 -18.59 15.35
C GLU A 172 4.42 -17.53 15.66
N SER A 173 5.31 -17.28 14.71
CA SER A 173 6.35 -16.24 14.79
C SER A 173 5.95 -14.89 14.18
N ASP A 174 4.71 -14.73 13.72
CA ASP A 174 4.25 -13.45 13.16
C ASP A 174 4.14 -12.39 14.25
N PHE A 175 5.13 -11.48 14.28
CA PHE A 175 5.23 -10.45 15.30
C PHE A 175 4.01 -9.50 15.32
N ARG A 176 3.23 -9.43 14.24
CA ARG A 176 2.01 -8.60 14.17
C ARG A 176 0.93 -9.08 15.15
N SER A 177 1.00 -10.34 15.58
CA SER A 177 0.10 -10.85 16.63
C SER A 177 0.24 -10.08 17.95
N SER A 178 1.42 -9.51 18.23
CA SER A 178 1.69 -8.69 19.41
C SER A 178 1.00 -7.32 19.40
N TRP A 179 0.55 -6.87 18.23
CA TRP A 179 -0.23 -5.63 18.12
C TRP A 179 -1.68 -5.78 18.58
N MET A 180 -2.13 -7.03 18.73
CA MET A 180 -3.48 -7.34 19.19
C MET A 180 -3.50 -7.40 20.71
N THR A 181 -4.08 -6.39 21.33
CA THR A 181 -4.27 -6.30 22.79
C THR A 181 -5.64 -6.82 23.20
N LEU A 182 -5.72 -7.51 24.35
CA LEU A 182 -6.99 -7.97 24.88
C LEU A 182 -7.83 -6.77 25.28
N GLY A 183 -9.07 -6.74 24.84
CA GLY A 183 -10.02 -5.70 25.15
C GLY A 183 -10.48 -5.72 26.61
N THR A 184 -11.13 -4.65 27.05
CA THR A 184 -11.66 -4.52 28.40
C THR A 184 -12.79 -5.49 28.71
N ASP A 185 -13.45 -6.04 27.67
CA ASP A 185 -14.44 -7.11 27.79
C ASP A 185 -13.84 -8.49 28.17
N GLY A 186 -12.52 -8.63 28.07
CA GLY A 186 -11.79 -9.86 28.38
C GLY A 186 -11.94 -10.97 27.35
N ASP A 187 -12.62 -10.75 26.21
CA ASP A 187 -12.94 -11.77 25.20
C ASP A 187 -12.54 -11.36 23.78
N SER A 188 -12.53 -10.07 23.49
CA SER A 188 -12.14 -9.56 22.18
C SER A 188 -10.71 -9.01 22.16
N TYR A 189 -10.12 -8.93 20.97
CA TYR A 189 -8.83 -8.30 20.74
C TYR A 189 -8.98 -7.04 19.90
N VAL A 190 -8.30 -5.98 20.30
CA VAL A 190 -8.25 -4.68 19.62
C VAL A 190 -6.86 -4.44 19.06
N LEU A 191 -6.77 -3.78 17.92
CA LEU A 191 -5.49 -3.43 17.31
C LEU A 191 -4.84 -2.27 18.08
N GLY A 192 -3.82 -2.58 18.87
CA GLY A 192 -3.07 -1.62 19.68
C GLY A 192 -1.92 -0.91 18.93
N LYS A 193 -1.70 -1.21 17.66
CA LYS A 193 -0.59 -0.65 16.87
C LYS A 193 -0.55 0.89 16.88
N TYR A 194 -1.69 1.53 16.92
CA TYR A 194 -1.83 2.98 16.81
C TYR A 194 -2.16 3.67 18.13
N LYS A 195 -2.00 2.96 19.25
CA LYS A 195 -2.38 3.46 20.58
C LYS A 195 -1.57 4.68 21.03
N ASP A 196 -0.32 4.75 20.59
CA ASP A 196 0.65 5.77 21.04
C ASP A 196 1.06 6.72 19.89
N MET A 197 0.18 6.93 18.90
CA MET A 197 0.39 7.87 17.79
C MET A 197 0.11 9.31 18.18
#